data_474ba4f00d2340158501698a0a403ab5
#
_entry.id   474ba4f00d2340158501698a0a403ab5
#
_cell.length_a   1.000
_cell.length_b   1.000
_cell.length_c   1.000
_cell.angle_alpha   90.00
_cell.angle_beta   90.00
_cell.angle_gamma   90.00
#
_symmetry.space_group_name_H-M   'P 1'
#
loop_
_entity.id
_entity.type
_entity.pdbx_description
1 polymer ?
#
loop_
_entity_poly.entity_id
_entity_poly.type
_entity_poly.pdbx_seq_one_letter_code
_entity_poly.pdbx_strand_id
1 'polypeptide(L)'
;MMSPAEFYVRTRRDFLNTSASGLGGMALAHMLGSDARAAGSTLTHFAPRAKRCIFLFMAGAPSQLDLFDYKPKLNELDGKKMDPAILEKMRFAFLKKDSATLMGSKRTFMRHGQAGMWFSDLLPHLSSCADDLCMIKSMHTTQFNHHPGQLMMQCGEPHFGLPSIGSWLTYGLGRENENLPGYVVLLAGRGSSGGATLYQSGFLPSSFAGVRFRNGDEPVLNLRNPPGISPEIQRRGLDALRELNGIAHASIRDPEIESRIAAYELACLLYTSPSPRDRSL
;
A
#
# COMPACT_ATOMS: atom_id res chain seq x y z
N MET A 1 13.23 -43.06 -6.15
CA MET A 1 12.46 -42.16 -7.01
C MET A 1 11.98 -41.01 -6.12
N MET A 2 12.34 -39.78 -6.41
CA MET A 2 11.88 -38.61 -5.64
C MET A 2 10.38 -38.39 -5.87
N SER A 3 9.66 -37.99 -4.83
CA SER A 3 8.27 -37.63 -4.94
C SER A 3 8.11 -36.32 -5.76
N PRO A 4 6.97 -36.07 -6.41
CA PRO A 4 6.72 -34.82 -7.11
C PRO A 4 6.89 -33.56 -6.22
N ALA A 5 6.59 -33.67 -4.92
CA ALA A 5 6.77 -32.60 -3.97
C ALA A 5 8.26 -32.30 -3.69
N GLU A 6 9.10 -33.35 -3.56
CA GLU A 6 10.55 -33.20 -3.40
C GLU A 6 11.21 -32.64 -4.65
N PHE A 7 10.72 -33.00 -5.83
CA PHE A 7 11.18 -32.43 -7.10
C PHE A 7 10.84 -30.95 -7.21
N TYR A 8 9.63 -30.55 -6.79
CA TYR A 8 9.19 -29.15 -6.85
C TYR A 8 9.97 -28.24 -5.89
N VAL A 9 10.25 -28.72 -4.69
CA VAL A 9 11.05 -27.99 -3.70
C VAL A 9 12.51 -27.86 -4.17
N ARG A 10 13.05 -28.90 -4.81
CA ARG A 10 14.42 -28.89 -5.30
C ARG A 10 14.61 -27.99 -6.50
N THR A 11 13.67 -27.96 -7.45
CA THR A 11 13.68 -27.05 -8.61
C THR A 11 13.58 -25.58 -8.22
N ARG A 12 12.77 -25.22 -7.23
CA ARG A 12 12.73 -23.84 -6.69
C ARG A 12 14.05 -23.46 -6.02
N ARG A 13 14.63 -24.37 -5.24
CA ARG A 13 15.89 -24.15 -4.55
C ARG A 13 17.07 -24.05 -5.53
N ASP A 14 17.08 -24.90 -6.54
CA ASP A 14 18.08 -24.89 -7.60
C ASP A 14 17.94 -23.65 -8.49
N PHE A 15 16.72 -23.21 -8.79
CA PHE A 15 16.48 -21.95 -9.48
C PHE A 15 16.96 -20.74 -8.66
N LEU A 16 16.66 -20.70 -7.36
CA LEU A 16 17.13 -19.62 -6.49
C LEU A 16 18.65 -19.63 -6.30
N ASN A 17 19.25 -20.81 -6.16
CA ASN A 17 20.70 -20.94 -6.05
C ASN A 17 21.42 -20.60 -7.36
N THR A 18 20.85 -20.97 -8.50
CA THR A 18 21.42 -20.68 -9.83
C THR A 18 21.23 -19.20 -10.18
N SER A 19 20.08 -18.61 -9.79
CA SER A 19 19.84 -17.17 -9.93
C SER A 19 20.71 -16.36 -8.95
N ALA A 20 21.04 -16.90 -7.80
CA ALA A 20 21.95 -16.28 -6.82
C ALA A 20 23.42 -16.27 -7.30
N SER A 21 23.83 -17.20 -8.19
CA SER A 21 25.18 -17.23 -8.78
C SER A 21 25.35 -16.32 -10.02
N GLY A 22 24.26 -15.74 -10.53
CA GLY A 22 24.27 -14.81 -11.66
C GLY A 22 24.20 -13.33 -11.23
N LEU A 23 23.75 -12.47 -12.16
CA LEU A 23 23.54 -11.03 -11.92
C LEU A 23 22.66 -10.74 -10.69
N GLY A 24 21.68 -11.59 -10.40
CA GLY A 24 20.84 -11.50 -9.19
C GLY A 24 21.62 -11.74 -7.90
N GLY A 25 22.58 -12.66 -7.89
CA GLY A 25 23.47 -12.88 -6.75
C GLY A 25 24.44 -11.73 -6.52
N MET A 26 24.94 -11.12 -7.59
CA MET A 26 25.77 -9.91 -7.49
C MET A 26 24.95 -8.71 -7.01
N ALA A 27 23.73 -8.54 -7.46
CA ALA A 27 22.83 -7.50 -6.99
C ALA A 27 22.46 -7.71 -5.51
N LEU A 28 22.14 -8.94 -5.10
CA LEU A 28 21.85 -9.29 -3.71
C LEU A 28 23.09 -9.15 -2.82
N ALA A 29 24.28 -9.58 -3.28
CA ALA A 29 25.54 -9.38 -2.57
C ALA A 29 25.90 -7.89 -2.48
N HIS A 30 25.57 -7.09 -3.50
CA HIS A 30 25.71 -5.63 -3.46
C HIS A 30 24.74 -4.99 -2.45
N MET A 31 23.48 -5.43 -2.44
CA MET A 31 22.47 -4.98 -1.48
C MET A 31 22.86 -5.37 -0.03
N LEU A 32 23.25 -6.62 0.21
CA LEU A 32 23.71 -7.10 1.52
C LEU A 32 25.05 -6.47 1.94
N GLY A 33 25.94 -6.19 0.97
CA GLY A 33 27.18 -5.46 1.19
C GLY A 33 26.97 -3.98 1.42
N SER A 34 25.88 -3.38 0.89
CA SER A 34 25.45 -2.03 1.18
C SER A 34 24.82 -1.92 2.56
N ASP A 35 24.09 -2.93 3.02
CA ASP A 35 23.55 -2.99 4.38
C ASP A 35 24.67 -3.06 5.43
N ALA A 36 25.74 -3.79 5.16
CA ALA A 36 26.95 -3.80 5.98
C ALA A 36 27.74 -2.47 5.95
N ARG A 37 27.66 -1.72 4.85
CA ARG A 37 28.21 -0.36 4.72
C ARG A 37 27.24 0.71 5.21
N ALA A 38 25.94 0.49 5.22
CA ALA A 38 24.89 1.40 5.67
C ALA A 38 24.92 1.63 7.19
N ALA A 39 25.63 0.78 7.95
CA ALA A 39 25.99 1.10 9.33
C ALA A 39 26.92 2.33 9.46
N GLY A 40 27.41 2.90 8.35
CA GLY A 40 28.32 4.03 8.33
C GLY A 40 28.16 5.06 7.21
N SER A 41 27.30 4.84 6.21
CA SER A 41 27.08 5.84 5.14
C SER A 41 25.59 6.10 4.91
N THR A 42 25.17 7.31 5.14
CA THR A 42 23.83 7.81 4.84
C THR A 42 23.62 7.77 3.32
N LEU A 43 22.93 6.72 2.83
CA LEU A 43 22.45 6.63 1.44
C LEU A 43 21.36 7.66 1.13
N THR A 44 20.91 8.39 2.12
CA THR A 44 19.90 9.43 1.99
C THR A 44 20.58 10.80 1.95
N HIS A 45 20.18 11.67 1.01
CA HIS A 45 20.65 13.05 0.93
C HIS A 45 20.35 13.87 2.20
N PHE A 46 19.37 13.44 2.97
CA PHE A 46 18.95 14.05 4.24
C PHE A 46 18.79 12.98 5.32
N ALA A 47 19.10 13.34 6.56
CA ALA A 47 18.86 12.45 7.69
C ALA A 47 17.37 12.12 7.81
N PRO A 48 16.98 10.83 7.91
CA PRO A 48 15.59 10.44 8.04
C PRO A 48 15.02 10.93 9.38
N ARG A 49 13.86 11.58 9.34
CA ARG A 49 13.15 12.10 10.52
C ARG A 49 11.81 11.43 10.75
N ALA A 50 11.17 10.95 9.67
CA ALA A 50 9.86 10.33 9.73
C ALA A 50 9.95 8.93 10.36
N LYS A 51 9.13 8.69 11.37
CA LYS A 51 8.99 7.38 12.05
C LYS A 51 7.71 6.66 11.66
N ARG A 52 6.72 7.38 11.16
CA ARG A 52 5.41 6.89 10.77
C ARG A 52 5.00 7.46 9.43
N CYS A 53 4.27 6.66 8.65
CA CYS A 53 3.72 7.07 7.37
C CYS A 53 2.20 6.92 7.40
N ILE A 54 1.49 7.98 7.05
CA ILE A 54 0.04 7.95 6.81
C ILE A 54 -0.18 8.22 5.33
N PHE A 55 -0.69 7.23 4.60
CA PHE A 55 -0.99 7.34 3.18
C PHE A 55 -2.48 7.59 2.96
N LEU A 56 -2.84 8.83 2.65
CA LEU A 56 -4.23 9.25 2.38
C LEU A 56 -4.54 9.03 0.90
N PHE A 57 -5.06 7.86 0.57
CA PHE A 57 -5.36 7.48 -0.80
C PHE A 57 -6.81 7.80 -1.16
N MET A 58 -7.00 8.77 -2.04
CA MET A 58 -8.32 9.18 -2.54
C MET A 58 -8.61 8.45 -3.85
N ALA A 59 -9.20 7.24 -3.75
CA ALA A 59 -9.55 6.41 -4.89
C ALA A 59 -10.55 7.12 -5.82
N GLY A 60 -10.33 7.02 -7.13
CA GLY A 60 -11.10 7.74 -8.14
C GLY A 60 -10.59 9.17 -8.40
N ALA A 61 -9.71 9.65 -7.55
CA ALA A 61 -8.97 10.90 -7.57
C ALA A 61 -9.84 12.17 -7.77
N PRO A 62 -9.71 13.16 -6.92
CA PRO A 62 -10.25 14.47 -7.18
C PRO A 62 -9.50 15.14 -8.34
N SER A 63 -10.19 15.99 -9.10
CA SER A 63 -9.59 16.70 -10.24
C SER A 63 -8.48 17.64 -9.77
N GLN A 64 -7.24 17.34 -10.11
CA GLN A 64 -6.10 18.20 -9.80
C GLN A 64 -6.23 19.58 -10.47
N LEU A 65 -6.92 19.66 -11.62
CA LEU A 65 -7.18 20.91 -12.33
C LEU A 65 -8.13 21.84 -11.58
N ASP A 66 -8.97 21.30 -10.71
CA ASP A 66 -9.88 22.05 -9.86
C ASP A 66 -9.33 22.30 -8.45
N LEU A 67 -8.19 21.72 -8.08
CA LEU A 67 -7.65 21.79 -6.73
C LEU A 67 -6.29 22.49 -6.65
N PHE A 68 -5.31 22.06 -7.45
CA PHE A 68 -3.91 22.46 -7.27
C PHE A 68 -3.23 22.96 -8.53
N ASP A 69 -3.69 22.52 -9.70
CA ASP A 69 -3.00 22.73 -10.95
C ASP A 69 -3.72 23.77 -11.81
N TYR A 70 -3.58 25.04 -11.45
CA TYR A 70 -4.18 26.17 -12.15
C TYR A 70 -3.69 26.26 -13.59
N LYS A 71 -4.63 26.17 -14.55
CA LYS A 71 -4.39 26.19 -15.99
C LYS A 71 -5.19 27.34 -16.65
N PRO A 72 -4.71 28.58 -16.59
CA PRO A 72 -5.46 29.74 -17.18
C PRO A 72 -5.74 29.54 -18.67
N LYS A 73 -4.80 28.92 -19.40
CA LYS A 73 -5.00 28.65 -20.84
C LYS A 73 -6.14 27.66 -21.10
N LEU A 74 -6.36 26.70 -20.21
CA LEU A 74 -7.49 25.78 -20.30
C LEU A 74 -8.82 26.52 -20.11
N ASN A 75 -8.86 27.51 -19.20
CA ASN A 75 -10.05 28.32 -18.97
C ASN A 75 -10.39 29.24 -20.20
N GLU A 76 -9.37 29.75 -20.91
CA GLU A 76 -9.57 30.49 -22.17
C GLU A 76 -10.11 29.62 -23.32
N LEU A 77 -9.85 28.30 -23.22
CA LEU A 77 -10.28 27.31 -24.21
C LEU A 77 -11.57 26.58 -23.81
N ASP A 78 -12.20 26.94 -22.69
CA ASP A 78 -13.44 26.34 -22.22
C ASP A 78 -14.52 26.29 -23.30
N GLY A 79 -15.15 25.14 -23.50
CA GLY A 79 -16.16 24.86 -24.50
C GLY A 79 -15.65 24.70 -25.94
N LYS A 80 -14.38 24.95 -26.23
CA LYS A 80 -13.80 24.76 -27.57
C LYS A 80 -13.52 23.28 -27.82
N LYS A 81 -13.58 22.87 -29.09
CA LYS A 81 -13.14 21.52 -29.50
C LYS A 81 -11.65 21.39 -29.35
N MET A 82 -11.23 20.18 -28.97
CA MET A 82 -9.82 19.83 -28.90
C MET A 82 -9.25 19.69 -30.31
N ASP A 83 -7.96 20.03 -30.46
CA ASP A 83 -7.23 19.83 -31.70
C ASP A 83 -7.22 18.35 -32.11
N PRO A 84 -7.63 18.03 -33.37
CA PRO A 84 -7.64 16.65 -33.86
C PRO A 84 -6.28 15.92 -33.71
N ALA A 85 -5.18 16.64 -33.92
CA ALA A 85 -3.83 16.07 -33.79
C ALA A 85 -3.48 15.66 -32.35
N ILE A 86 -4.08 16.32 -31.36
CA ILE A 86 -3.97 15.94 -29.95
C ILE A 86 -4.89 14.75 -29.65
N LEU A 87 -6.13 14.80 -30.17
CA LEU A 87 -7.12 13.74 -29.98
C LEU A 87 -6.67 12.37 -30.48
N GLU A 88 -5.96 12.33 -31.61
CA GLU A 88 -5.44 11.06 -32.16
C GLU A 88 -4.45 10.36 -31.22
N LYS A 89 -3.64 11.13 -30.50
CA LYS A 89 -2.63 10.61 -29.58
C LYS A 89 -3.20 10.21 -28.21
N MET A 90 -4.42 10.61 -27.90
CA MET A 90 -5.05 10.35 -26.60
C MET A 90 -5.91 9.07 -26.62
N ARG A 91 -5.85 8.32 -25.52
CA ARG A 91 -6.75 7.20 -25.24
C ARG A 91 -7.89 7.66 -24.35
N PHE A 92 -9.10 7.41 -24.78
CA PHE A 92 -10.31 7.66 -24.00
C PHE A 92 -10.99 6.34 -23.65
N ALA A 93 -11.45 6.20 -22.40
CA ALA A 93 -12.16 5.00 -21.98
C ALA A 93 -13.58 4.93 -22.56
N PHE A 94 -14.35 6.03 -22.44
CA PHE A 94 -15.78 6.03 -22.76
C PHE A 94 -16.24 7.28 -23.51
N LEU A 95 -15.36 8.26 -23.76
CA LEU A 95 -15.69 9.48 -24.48
C LEU A 95 -15.64 9.27 -26.00
N LYS A 96 -16.65 9.77 -26.69
CA LYS A 96 -16.62 9.88 -28.15
C LYS A 96 -15.70 11.04 -28.53
N LYS A 97 -14.63 10.75 -29.29
CA LYS A 97 -13.60 11.74 -29.68
C LYS A 97 -14.22 12.96 -30.38
N ASP A 98 -15.16 12.73 -31.26
CA ASP A 98 -15.77 13.79 -32.09
C ASP A 98 -16.58 14.82 -31.30
N SER A 99 -17.07 14.44 -30.11
CA SER A 99 -17.87 15.33 -29.24
C SER A 99 -17.07 15.92 -28.08
N ALA A 100 -15.77 15.59 -27.96
CA ALA A 100 -14.95 16.06 -26.85
C ALA A 100 -14.69 17.55 -26.95
N THR A 101 -15.06 18.28 -25.90
CA THR A 101 -14.75 19.71 -25.71
C THR A 101 -13.82 19.88 -24.49
N LEU A 102 -13.02 20.92 -24.52
CA LEU A 102 -12.20 21.32 -23.39
C LEU A 102 -13.09 21.92 -22.30
N MET A 103 -12.76 21.62 -21.05
CA MET A 103 -13.46 22.14 -19.89
C MET A 103 -12.46 22.85 -18.97
N GLY A 104 -12.63 24.12 -18.80
CA GLY A 104 -11.89 24.94 -17.84
C GLY A 104 -12.42 24.76 -16.42
N SER A 105 -11.58 25.04 -15.45
CA SER A 105 -11.99 25.03 -14.04
C SER A 105 -12.88 26.24 -13.73
N LYS A 106 -13.97 26.02 -13.01
CA LYS A 106 -14.86 27.06 -12.49
C LYS A 106 -14.41 27.60 -11.12
N ARG A 107 -13.24 27.19 -10.66
CA ARG A 107 -12.72 27.52 -9.33
C ARG A 107 -11.85 28.76 -9.35
N THR A 108 -11.85 29.46 -8.23
CA THR A 108 -10.93 30.59 -8.01
C THR A 108 -9.65 30.05 -7.39
N PHE A 109 -8.51 30.45 -7.95
CA PHE A 109 -7.20 30.05 -7.48
C PHE A 109 -6.45 31.23 -6.89
N MET A 110 -5.79 30.96 -5.76
CA MET A 110 -4.88 31.92 -5.12
C MET A 110 -3.54 31.25 -4.78
N ARG A 111 -2.51 32.09 -4.66
CA ARG A 111 -1.19 31.62 -4.22
C ARG A 111 -1.10 31.64 -2.71
N HIS A 112 -0.54 30.59 -2.13
CA HIS A 112 -0.35 30.43 -0.71
C HIS A 112 1.08 30.00 -0.38
N GLY A 113 1.52 30.31 0.84
CA GLY A 113 2.85 30.00 1.34
C GLY A 113 3.96 30.83 0.69
N GLN A 114 5.17 30.67 1.22
CA GLN A 114 6.37 31.37 0.72
C GLN A 114 6.75 30.88 -0.69
N ALA A 115 6.50 29.60 -0.98
CA ALA A 115 6.72 29.00 -2.30
C ALA A 115 5.69 29.45 -3.36
N GLY A 116 4.64 30.14 -2.97
CA GLY A 116 3.60 30.64 -3.86
C GLY A 116 2.82 29.54 -4.58
N MET A 117 2.52 28.44 -3.90
CA MET A 117 1.76 27.32 -4.47
C MET A 117 0.31 27.70 -4.74
N TRP A 118 -0.23 27.22 -5.87
CA TRP A 118 -1.62 27.44 -6.24
C TRP A 118 -2.55 26.47 -5.53
N PHE A 119 -3.61 27.02 -4.91
CA PHE A 119 -4.74 26.28 -4.36
C PHE A 119 -6.04 26.89 -4.80
N SER A 120 -7.05 26.05 -5.00
CA SER A 120 -8.40 26.52 -5.26
C SER A 120 -9.14 26.87 -3.96
N ASP A 121 -10.23 27.58 -4.11
CA ASP A 121 -11.18 27.92 -3.05
C ASP A 121 -11.81 26.72 -2.32
N LEU A 122 -11.68 25.52 -2.88
CA LEU A 122 -12.15 24.27 -2.26
C LEU A 122 -11.24 23.78 -1.11
N LEU A 123 -10.04 24.30 -0.98
CA LEU A 123 -9.02 23.79 -0.05
C LEU A 123 -8.57 24.85 0.98
N PRO A 124 -9.51 25.49 1.73
CA PRO A 124 -9.15 26.59 2.63
C PRO A 124 -8.21 26.16 3.77
N HIS A 125 -8.38 24.93 4.29
CA HIS A 125 -7.55 24.42 5.36
C HIS A 125 -6.20 23.89 4.88
N LEU A 126 -6.18 23.23 3.71
CA LEU A 126 -4.93 22.70 3.16
C LEU A 126 -4.02 23.83 2.69
N SER A 127 -4.58 24.91 2.15
CA SER A 127 -3.82 26.09 1.71
C SER A 127 -3.11 26.81 2.86
N SER A 128 -3.64 26.73 4.10
CA SER A 128 -2.96 27.27 5.28
C SER A 128 -1.69 26.50 5.69
N CYS A 129 -1.55 25.26 5.22
CA CYS A 129 -0.37 24.40 5.44
C CYS A 129 0.56 24.38 4.21
N ALA A 130 0.47 25.33 3.30
CA ALA A 130 1.17 25.33 2.02
C ALA A 130 2.68 25.13 2.16
N ASP A 131 3.30 25.77 3.15
CA ASP A 131 4.76 25.69 3.36
C ASP A 131 5.23 24.36 3.97
N ASP A 132 4.30 23.56 4.49
CA ASP A 132 4.57 22.21 4.99
C ASP A 132 4.38 21.13 3.91
N LEU A 133 3.96 21.50 2.70
CA LEU A 133 3.62 20.57 1.63
C LEU A 133 4.69 20.53 0.53
N CYS A 134 4.92 19.33 0.01
CA CYS A 134 5.66 19.11 -1.22
C CYS A 134 4.72 18.62 -2.32
N MET A 135 4.51 19.44 -3.35
CA MET A 135 3.60 19.13 -4.45
C MET A 135 4.36 18.57 -5.66
N ILE A 136 4.13 17.29 -5.97
CA ILE A 136 4.74 16.63 -7.13
C ILE A 136 3.77 16.68 -8.31
N LYS A 137 3.87 17.72 -9.15
CA LYS A 137 2.97 17.95 -10.30
C LYS A 137 3.32 17.13 -11.55
N SER A 138 4.51 16.52 -11.60
CA SER A 138 4.99 15.75 -12.74
C SER A 138 4.55 14.30 -12.76
N MET A 139 3.83 13.83 -11.73
CA MET A 139 3.34 12.46 -11.70
C MET A 139 2.30 12.22 -12.80
N HIS A 140 2.46 11.13 -13.53
CA HIS A 140 1.55 10.71 -14.57
C HIS A 140 1.48 9.18 -14.63
N THR A 141 0.45 8.66 -15.27
CA THR A 141 0.31 7.23 -15.54
C THR A 141 -0.25 7.02 -16.95
N THR A 142 0.10 5.90 -17.57
CA THR A 142 -0.51 5.43 -18.82
C THR A 142 -1.84 4.71 -18.58
N GLN A 143 -2.19 4.47 -17.32
CA GLN A 143 -3.40 3.75 -16.95
C GLN A 143 -4.60 4.71 -16.90
N PHE A 144 -5.57 4.49 -17.77
CA PHE A 144 -6.80 5.28 -17.83
C PHE A 144 -7.96 4.66 -17.04
N ASN A 145 -7.81 3.41 -16.59
CA ASN A 145 -8.82 2.69 -15.82
C ASN A 145 -8.49 2.76 -14.32
N HIS A 146 -9.52 2.82 -13.46
CA HIS A 146 -9.36 3.02 -12.03
C HIS A 146 -8.50 1.94 -11.37
N HIS A 147 -8.83 0.66 -11.56
CA HIS A 147 -8.16 -0.42 -10.86
C HIS A 147 -6.65 -0.55 -11.23
N PRO A 148 -6.26 -0.63 -12.50
CA PRO A 148 -4.84 -0.63 -12.87
C PRO A 148 -4.11 0.64 -12.42
N GLY A 149 -4.75 1.81 -12.49
CA GLY A 149 -4.18 3.07 -12.01
C GLY A 149 -3.96 3.07 -10.49
N GLN A 150 -4.88 2.49 -9.73
CA GLN A 150 -4.75 2.33 -8.29
C GLN A 150 -3.62 1.37 -7.92
N LEU A 151 -3.48 0.24 -8.64
CA LEU A 151 -2.36 -0.69 -8.46
C LEU A 151 -1.02 -0.03 -8.77
N MET A 152 -0.93 0.72 -9.89
CA MET A 152 0.27 1.48 -10.24
C MET A 152 0.69 2.42 -9.10
N MET A 153 -0.27 3.11 -8.48
CA MET A 153 0.02 4.02 -7.37
C MET A 153 0.41 3.30 -6.08
N GLN A 154 -0.20 2.15 -5.77
CA GLN A 154 0.01 1.42 -4.53
C GLN A 154 1.16 0.42 -4.60
N CYS A 155 1.38 -0.20 -5.75
CA CYS A 155 2.29 -1.32 -5.93
C CYS A 155 3.41 -1.05 -6.97
N GLY A 156 3.34 0.09 -7.69
CA GLY A 156 4.30 0.47 -8.73
C GLY A 156 4.04 -0.16 -10.10
N GLU A 157 3.10 -1.09 -10.22
CA GLU A 157 2.74 -1.78 -11.46
C GLU A 157 1.22 -1.96 -11.58
N PRO A 158 0.66 -1.96 -12.80
CA PRO A 158 -0.80 -2.10 -13.00
C PRO A 158 -1.31 -3.54 -12.86
N HIS A 159 -0.46 -4.48 -12.52
CA HIS A 159 -0.75 -5.90 -12.41
C HIS A 159 -0.74 -6.38 -10.96
N PHE A 160 -1.42 -7.51 -10.73
CA PHE A 160 -1.46 -8.15 -9.41
C PHE A 160 -0.12 -8.84 -9.08
N GLY A 161 0.10 -9.08 -7.79
CA GLY A 161 1.19 -9.92 -7.30
C GLY A 161 2.38 -9.16 -6.71
N LEU A 162 2.42 -7.83 -6.85
CA LEU A 162 3.45 -7.01 -6.22
C LEU A 162 3.03 -6.53 -4.82
N PRO A 163 4.00 -6.37 -3.91
CA PRO A 163 3.73 -5.81 -2.60
C PRO A 163 3.28 -4.35 -2.69
N SER A 164 2.34 -3.99 -1.84
CA SER A 164 1.92 -2.60 -1.70
C SER A 164 2.98 -1.76 -0.98
N ILE A 165 2.86 -0.43 -1.10
CA ILE A 165 3.78 0.51 -0.43
C ILE A 165 3.85 0.26 1.09
N GLY A 166 2.72 -0.03 1.75
CA GLY A 166 2.72 -0.34 3.18
C GLY A 166 3.40 -1.65 3.51
N SER A 167 3.28 -2.67 2.64
CA SER A 167 4.00 -3.95 2.77
C SER A 167 5.50 -3.76 2.66
N TRP A 168 5.97 -2.95 1.71
CA TRP A 168 7.38 -2.61 1.57
C TRP A 168 7.92 -1.84 2.77
N LEU A 169 7.15 -0.87 3.28
CA LEU A 169 7.55 -0.11 4.47
C LEU A 169 7.67 -1.02 5.70
N THR A 170 6.69 -1.91 5.91
CA THR A 170 6.72 -2.86 7.03
C THR A 170 7.85 -3.89 6.89
N TYR A 171 8.12 -4.36 5.67
CA TYR A 171 9.22 -5.27 5.40
C TYR A 171 10.60 -4.63 5.65
N GLY A 172 10.80 -3.40 5.17
CA GLY A 172 12.10 -2.71 5.23
C GLY A 172 12.40 -2.03 6.56
N LEU A 173 11.38 -1.51 7.24
CA LEU A 173 11.53 -0.74 8.48
C LEU A 173 11.09 -1.52 9.74
N GLY A 174 10.44 -2.66 9.54
CA GLY A 174 9.86 -3.43 10.64
C GLY A 174 8.58 -2.79 11.20
N ARG A 175 8.26 -3.17 12.42
CA ARG A 175 7.12 -2.66 13.19
C ARG A 175 7.58 -2.20 14.56
N GLU A 176 6.99 -1.13 15.05
CA GLU A 176 7.34 -0.52 16.34
C GLU A 176 6.84 -1.36 17.54
N ASN A 177 5.82 -2.19 17.30
CA ASN A 177 5.19 -3.02 18.32
C ASN A 177 4.84 -4.39 17.73
N GLU A 178 5.24 -5.47 18.39
CA GLU A 178 4.96 -6.84 17.95
C GLU A 178 3.49 -7.24 18.15
N ASN A 179 2.79 -6.59 19.06
CA ASN A 179 1.40 -6.88 19.42
C ASN A 179 0.37 -6.16 18.52
N LEU A 180 0.82 -5.30 17.60
CA LEU A 180 -0.03 -4.55 16.69
C LEU A 180 0.46 -4.72 15.24
N PRO A 181 -0.47 -4.70 14.27
CA PRO A 181 -0.07 -4.70 12.86
C PRO A 181 0.82 -3.49 12.54
N GLY A 182 1.93 -3.72 11.85
CA GLY A 182 2.79 -2.64 11.35
C GLY A 182 2.14 -1.84 10.22
N TYR A 183 1.17 -2.47 9.51
CA TYR A 183 0.44 -1.86 8.41
C TYR A 183 -1.07 -1.98 8.63
N VAL A 184 -1.70 -0.87 8.93
CA VAL A 184 -3.16 -0.78 9.16
C VAL A 184 -3.82 -0.06 7.99
N VAL A 185 -4.96 -0.58 7.55
CA VAL A 185 -5.77 -0.02 6.46
C VAL A 185 -7.13 0.40 6.99
N LEU A 186 -7.44 1.69 6.84
CA LEU A 186 -8.76 2.25 7.16
C LEU A 186 -9.48 2.55 5.84
N LEU A 187 -10.72 2.09 5.70
CA LEU A 187 -11.52 2.37 4.52
C LEU A 187 -12.67 3.30 4.87
N ALA A 188 -12.80 4.39 4.11
CA ALA A 188 -13.93 5.29 4.18
C ALA A 188 -14.91 5.00 3.04
N GLY A 189 -16.21 5.09 3.31
CA GLY A 189 -17.27 4.91 2.32
C GLY A 189 -17.30 3.48 1.74
N ARG A 190 -17.57 3.38 0.43
CA ARG A 190 -17.69 2.10 -0.28
C ARG A 190 -16.36 1.40 -0.58
N GLY A 191 -15.24 2.06 -0.28
CA GLY A 191 -13.91 1.58 -0.65
C GLY A 191 -13.58 1.81 -2.13
N SER A 192 -12.47 1.24 -2.59
CA SER A 192 -11.99 1.39 -3.95
C SER A 192 -12.27 0.13 -4.79
N SER A 193 -12.28 0.28 -6.12
CA SER A 193 -12.46 -0.85 -7.05
C SER A 193 -11.34 -1.90 -6.96
N GLY A 194 -10.16 -1.51 -6.49
CA GLY A 194 -9.02 -2.42 -6.27
C GLY A 194 -9.17 -3.33 -5.05
N GLY A 195 -10.04 -2.97 -4.08
CA GLY A 195 -10.29 -3.80 -2.90
C GLY A 195 -9.02 -4.19 -2.15
N ALA A 196 -8.96 -5.45 -1.71
CA ALA A 196 -7.83 -5.98 -0.94
C ALA A 196 -6.50 -6.03 -1.71
N THR A 197 -6.53 -6.02 -3.04
CA THR A 197 -5.31 -6.08 -3.85
C THR A 197 -4.42 -4.84 -3.68
N LEU A 198 -4.98 -3.75 -3.21
CA LEU A 198 -4.26 -2.50 -2.98
C LEU A 198 -3.41 -2.48 -1.70
N TYR A 199 -3.60 -3.45 -0.82
CA TYR A 199 -2.85 -3.54 0.45
C TYR A 199 -2.36 -4.95 0.76
N GLN A 200 -2.24 -5.78 -0.26
CA GLN A 200 -1.67 -7.13 -0.17
C GLN A 200 -0.15 -7.10 -0.06
N SER A 201 0.41 -8.20 0.46
CA SER A 201 1.86 -8.41 0.55
C SER A 201 2.53 -8.81 -0.77
N GLY A 202 1.75 -9.17 -1.79
CA GLY A 202 2.27 -9.66 -3.07
C GLY A 202 3.11 -10.94 -2.88
N PHE A 203 4.36 -10.90 -3.32
CA PHE A 203 5.30 -12.02 -3.15
C PHE A 203 6.00 -12.04 -1.78
N LEU A 204 5.82 -10.99 -0.96
CA LEU A 204 6.29 -11.02 0.43
C LEU A 204 5.39 -11.92 1.28
N PRO A 205 5.89 -12.44 2.42
CA PRO A 205 5.06 -13.19 3.37
C PRO A 205 3.79 -12.43 3.76
N SER A 206 2.71 -13.15 3.99
CA SER A 206 1.39 -12.57 4.29
C SER A 206 1.36 -11.74 5.57
N SER A 207 2.31 -11.91 6.48
CA SER A 207 2.50 -11.09 7.68
C SER A 207 2.79 -9.60 7.40
N PHE A 208 3.19 -9.27 6.17
CA PHE A 208 3.42 -7.89 5.73
C PHE A 208 2.20 -7.27 5.01
N ALA A 209 1.11 -8.02 4.85
CA ALA A 209 -0.13 -7.48 4.28
C ALA A 209 -0.79 -6.47 5.22
N GLY A 210 -1.52 -5.51 4.63
CA GLY A 210 -2.28 -4.53 5.39
C GLY A 210 -3.47 -5.16 6.12
N VAL A 211 -3.59 -4.91 7.40
CA VAL A 211 -4.72 -5.34 8.22
C VAL A 211 -5.83 -4.30 8.15
N ARG A 212 -6.96 -4.70 7.59
CA ARG A 212 -8.11 -3.82 7.44
C ARG A 212 -8.87 -3.65 8.75
N PHE A 213 -8.95 -2.42 9.23
CA PHE A 213 -9.81 -2.04 10.34
C PHE A 213 -11.13 -1.46 9.82
N ARG A 214 -12.22 -1.79 10.50
CA ARG A 214 -13.57 -1.33 10.20
C ARG A 214 -13.97 -0.20 11.14
N ASN A 215 -14.92 0.60 10.70
CA ASN A 215 -15.64 1.51 11.60
C ASN A 215 -16.62 0.70 12.46
N GLY A 216 -16.73 1.06 13.74
CA GLY A 216 -17.65 0.44 14.70
C GLY A 216 -16.93 -0.25 15.84
N ASP A 217 -17.70 -1.01 16.64
CA ASP A 217 -17.22 -1.63 17.87
C ASP A 217 -16.32 -2.86 17.64
N GLU A 218 -16.34 -3.40 16.44
CA GLU A 218 -15.47 -4.51 16.03
C GLU A 218 -14.55 -4.08 14.88
N PRO A 219 -13.44 -3.41 15.18
CA PRO A 219 -12.53 -2.90 14.15
C PRO A 219 -11.89 -4.00 13.31
N VAL A 220 -11.69 -5.18 13.86
CA VAL A 220 -11.22 -6.36 13.14
C VAL A 220 -12.28 -7.45 13.20
N LEU A 221 -12.56 -8.10 12.07
CA LEU A 221 -13.56 -9.17 11.99
C LEU A 221 -13.16 -10.39 12.78
N ASN A 222 -14.17 -11.02 13.39
CA ASN A 222 -14.05 -12.34 14.04
C ASN A 222 -13.00 -12.38 15.16
N LEU A 223 -12.70 -11.26 15.80
CA LEU A 223 -11.86 -11.26 16.99
C LEU A 223 -12.60 -11.83 18.20
N ARG A 224 -13.90 -11.53 18.31
CA ARG A 224 -14.71 -12.05 19.43
C ARG A 224 -14.97 -13.54 19.27
N ASN A 225 -14.89 -14.24 20.38
CA ASN A 225 -15.23 -15.65 20.40
C ASN A 225 -16.73 -15.86 20.11
N PRO A 226 -17.06 -16.89 19.32
CA PRO A 226 -18.45 -17.30 19.18
C PRO A 226 -19.06 -17.69 20.52
N PRO A 227 -20.40 -17.61 20.66
CA PRO A 227 -21.08 -18.08 21.86
C PRO A 227 -20.68 -19.53 22.21
N GLY A 228 -20.32 -19.76 23.48
CA GLY A 228 -19.88 -21.07 23.97
C GLY A 228 -18.37 -21.35 23.89
N ILE A 229 -17.59 -20.47 23.28
CA ILE A 229 -16.13 -20.58 23.26
C ILE A 229 -15.54 -19.59 24.28
N SER A 230 -14.98 -20.12 25.38
CA SER A 230 -14.27 -19.28 26.32
C SER A 230 -12.87 -18.88 25.81
N PRO A 231 -12.24 -17.82 26.36
CA PRO A 231 -10.86 -17.44 26.01
C PRO A 231 -9.86 -18.60 26.20
N GLU A 232 -10.06 -19.44 27.20
CA GLU A 232 -9.20 -20.58 27.47
C GLU A 232 -9.37 -21.69 26.40
N ILE A 233 -10.59 -21.93 25.95
CA ILE A 233 -10.86 -22.89 24.85
C ILE A 233 -10.22 -22.37 23.55
N GLN A 234 -10.40 -21.08 23.28
CA GLN A 234 -9.76 -20.47 22.11
C GLN A 234 -8.24 -20.59 22.19
N ARG A 235 -7.62 -20.26 23.31
CA ARG A 235 -6.16 -20.34 23.51
C ARG A 235 -5.65 -21.75 23.26
N ARG A 236 -6.27 -22.76 23.84
CA ARG A 236 -5.89 -24.18 23.62
C ARG A 236 -6.03 -24.58 22.16
N GLY A 237 -7.07 -24.13 21.46
CA GLY A 237 -7.22 -24.39 20.03
C GLY A 237 -6.09 -23.78 19.20
N LEU A 238 -5.67 -22.58 19.51
CA LEU A 238 -4.57 -21.88 18.84
C LEU A 238 -3.21 -22.50 19.16
N ASP A 239 -2.99 -22.94 20.40
CA ASP A 239 -1.78 -23.68 20.77
C ASP A 239 -1.66 -25.00 20.01
N ALA A 240 -2.75 -25.74 19.88
CA ALA A 240 -2.79 -26.98 19.07
C ALA A 240 -2.52 -26.70 17.58
N LEU A 241 -3.10 -25.61 17.02
CA LEU A 241 -2.80 -25.20 15.64
C LEU A 241 -1.36 -24.79 15.46
N ARG A 242 -0.76 -24.10 16.42
CA ARG A 242 0.67 -23.75 16.41
C ARG A 242 1.55 -24.99 16.39
N GLU A 243 1.26 -25.98 17.21
CA GLU A 243 1.99 -27.25 17.23
C GLU A 243 1.88 -27.99 15.90
N LEU A 244 0.67 -28.12 15.34
CA LEU A 244 0.45 -28.74 14.03
C LEU A 244 1.18 -28.01 12.91
N ASN A 245 1.11 -26.69 12.88
CA ASN A 245 1.83 -25.87 11.93
C ASN A 245 3.35 -25.99 12.11
N GLY A 246 3.84 -26.10 13.37
CA GLY A 246 5.24 -26.33 13.67
C GLY A 246 5.76 -27.64 13.10
N ILE A 247 4.98 -28.74 13.21
CA ILE A 247 5.31 -30.03 12.61
C ILE A 247 5.37 -29.91 11.08
N ALA A 248 4.38 -29.24 10.48
CA ALA A 248 4.35 -29.00 9.03
C ALA A 248 5.55 -28.15 8.58
N HIS A 249 5.89 -27.09 9.32
CA HIS A 249 7.02 -26.22 9.03
C HIS A 249 8.36 -26.98 9.12
N ALA A 250 8.55 -27.81 10.12
CA ALA A 250 9.75 -28.64 10.25
C ALA A 250 10.00 -29.55 9.04
N SER A 251 8.91 -30.02 8.41
CA SER A 251 8.95 -30.89 7.22
C SER A 251 9.07 -30.08 5.91
N ILE A 252 8.24 -29.06 5.72
CA ILE A 252 8.07 -28.35 4.43
C ILE A 252 8.99 -27.14 4.35
N ARG A 253 9.26 -26.48 5.49
CA ARG A 253 10.03 -25.23 5.61
C ARG A 253 9.49 -24.07 4.74
N ASP A 254 8.17 -24.00 4.61
CA ASP A 254 7.50 -22.90 3.91
C ASP A 254 7.36 -21.69 4.86
N PRO A 255 7.92 -20.53 4.52
CA PRO A 255 7.81 -19.31 5.33
C PRO A 255 6.37 -18.86 5.59
N GLU A 256 5.42 -19.26 4.73
CA GLU A 256 4.01 -18.90 4.89
C GLU A 256 3.38 -19.62 6.10
N ILE A 257 3.90 -20.75 6.52
CA ILE A 257 3.48 -21.41 7.75
C ILE A 257 3.82 -20.58 8.98
N GLU A 258 5.01 -19.98 9.03
CA GLU A 258 5.40 -19.04 10.09
C GLU A 258 4.50 -17.79 10.09
N SER A 259 4.20 -17.26 8.90
CA SER A 259 3.29 -16.11 8.74
C SER A 259 1.88 -16.40 9.29
N ARG A 260 1.36 -17.61 9.09
CA ARG A 260 0.07 -18.05 9.65
C ARG A 260 0.12 -18.16 11.17
N ILE A 261 1.18 -18.75 11.73
CA ILE A 261 1.36 -18.81 13.19
C ILE A 261 1.36 -17.39 13.77
N ALA A 262 2.15 -16.49 13.19
CA ALA A 262 2.24 -15.09 13.62
C ALA A 262 0.88 -14.35 13.49
N ALA A 263 0.11 -14.62 12.45
CA ALA A 263 -1.20 -14.01 12.25
C ALA A 263 -2.22 -14.47 13.32
N TYR A 264 -2.22 -15.73 13.71
CA TYR A 264 -3.08 -16.24 14.78
C TYR A 264 -2.70 -15.64 16.15
N GLU A 265 -1.40 -15.56 16.46
CA GLU A 265 -0.94 -14.92 17.70
C GLU A 265 -1.30 -13.42 17.72
N LEU A 266 -1.12 -12.71 16.62
CA LEU A 266 -1.51 -11.30 16.50
C LEU A 266 -3.01 -11.10 16.72
N ALA A 267 -3.86 -11.98 16.18
CA ALA A 267 -5.30 -11.93 16.41
C ALA A 267 -5.65 -12.07 17.91
N CYS A 268 -4.96 -12.95 18.64
CA CYS A 268 -5.12 -13.09 20.09
C CYS A 268 -4.71 -11.82 20.83
N LEU A 269 -3.58 -11.24 20.47
CA LEU A 269 -3.06 -10.04 21.12
C LEU A 269 -3.97 -8.82 20.87
N LEU A 270 -4.55 -8.70 19.67
CA LEU A 270 -5.54 -7.67 19.37
C LEU A 270 -6.81 -7.78 20.22
N TYR A 271 -7.23 -9.02 20.54
CA TYR A 271 -8.39 -9.25 21.40
C TYR A 271 -8.12 -8.92 22.87
N THR A 272 -6.92 -9.22 23.36
CA THR A 272 -6.53 -9.04 24.76
C THR A 272 -5.96 -7.66 25.08
N SER A 273 -5.57 -6.89 24.06
CA SER A 273 -5.07 -5.53 24.24
C SER A 273 -6.20 -4.60 24.67
N PRO A 274 -6.06 -3.86 25.80
CA PRO A 274 -7.06 -2.91 26.23
C PRO A 274 -7.24 -1.82 25.16
N SER A 275 -8.49 -1.59 24.78
CA SER A 275 -8.85 -0.49 23.88
C SER A 275 -8.37 0.85 24.48
N PRO A 276 -7.94 1.83 23.66
CA PRO A 276 -7.69 3.19 24.15
C PRO A 276 -8.87 3.79 24.94
N ARG A 277 -10.11 3.33 24.68
CA ARG A 277 -11.31 3.71 25.43
C ARG A 277 -11.33 3.12 26.84
N ASP A 278 -10.69 1.99 27.08
CA ASP A 278 -10.67 1.32 28.39
C ASP A 278 -9.64 1.96 29.35
N ARG A 279 -8.79 2.86 28.85
CA ARG A 279 -7.81 3.61 29.66
C ARG A 279 -8.33 4.95 30.20
N SER A 280 -9.57 5.29 29.89
CA SER A 280 -10.22 6.56 30.29
C SER A 280 -11.22 6.40 31.44
N LEU A 281 -11.08 5.36 32.25
CA LEU A 281 -11.83 5.20 33.53
C LEU A 281 -10.89 5.34 34.72
#